data_f8d4261b5d4198e894f2f041f0762767
#
_entry.id   f8d4261b5d4198e894f2f041f0762767
#
_cell.length_a   1.000
_cell.length_b   1.000
_cell.length_c   1.000
_cell.angle_alpha   90.00
_cell.angle_beta   90.00
_cell.angle_gamma   90.00
#
_symmetry.space_group_name_H-M   'P 1'
#
loop_
_entity.id
_entity.type
_entity.pdbx_description
1 polymer ?
#
loop_
_entity_poly.entity_id
_entity_poly.type
_entity_poly.pdbx_seq_one_letter_code
_entity_poly.pdbx_strand_id
1 'polypeptide(L)'
;MKNKILTLILFAPMLFAGCSGWLDVKPYDQISEEELLRSEEGFQKLLNGIYIELNSDELYGGTLGCEMVEILGGAYEIGDNVTVWGNYVALKKYDYNTEYWRGRLSATWNKAYALILNCNKLLKNIEGKQSLFAGHAYDIVRGEALALRAMLHFDMLRLFGPVYAQNPDGIS
;
A
#
# COMPACT_ATOMS: atom_id res chain seq x y z
N MET A 1 54.41 32.77 -5.89
CA MET A 1 53.63 31.73 -5.19
C MET A 1 52.48 32.32 -4.37
N LYS A 2 52.65 33.41 -3.64
CA LYS A 2 51.62 34.08 -2.81
C LYS A 2 50.33 34.46 -3.59
N ASN A 3 50.45 34.98 -4.81
CA ASN A 3 49.31 35.42 -5.61
C ASN A 3 48.42 34.25 -6.11
N LYS A 4 49.00 33.06 -6.35
CA LYS A 4 48.26 31.87 -6.77
C LYS A 4 47.40 31.26 -5.61
N ILE A 5 47.94 31.36 -4.39
CA ILE A 5 47.25 30.90 -3.18
C ILE A 5 46.08 31.83 -2.86
N LEU A 6 46.26 33.14 -3.02
CA LEU A 6 45.22 34.15 -2.79
C LEU A 6 44.06 34.00 -3.79
N THR A 7 44.35 33.69 -5.07
CA THR A 7 43.32 33.41 -6.08
C THR A 7 42.55 32.14 -5.79
N LEU A 8 43.22 31.09 -5.27
CA LEU A 8 42.56 29.83 -4.91
C LEU A 8 41.60 29.99 -3.70
N ILE A 9 42.01 30.82 -2.71
CA ILE A 9 41.17 31.11 -1.52
C ILE A 9 39.94 31.95 -1.89
N LEU A 10 40.06 32.83 -2.89
CA LEU A 10 38.94 33.66 -3.35
C LEU A 10 37.91 32.86 -4.18
N PHE A 11 38.34 31.79 -4.87
CA PHE A 11 37.47 30.93 -5.68
C PHE A 11 36.81 29.79 -4.90
N ALA A 12 37.36 29.39 -3.78
CA ALA A 12 36.84 28.27 -2.95
C ALA A 12 35.39 28.48 -2.46
N PRO A 13 34.95 29.66 -1.99
CA PRO A 13 33.56 29.84 -1.55
C PRO A 13 32.52 29.85 -2.71
N MET A 14 32.92 30.07 -3.96
CA MET A 14 32.01 29.97 -5.10
C MET A 14 31.53 28.54 -5.41
N LEU A 15 32.29 27.51 -4.98
CA LEU A 15 31.93 26.12 -5.19
C LEU A 15 30.88 25.60 -4.16
N PHE A 16 30.62 26.37 -3.11
CA PHE A 16 29.62 26.03 -2.08
C PHE A 16 28.29 26.78 -2.24
N ALA A 17 28.17 27.67 -3.22
CA ALA A 17 26.91 28.31 -3.56
C ALA A 17 26.02 27.36 -4.40
N GLY A 18 25.79 26.16 -3.91
CA GLY A 18 24.80 25.23 -4.45
C GLY A 18 23.41 25.80 -4.18
N CYS A 19 22.66 26.12 -5.23
CA CYS A 19 21.25 26.50 -5.14
C CYS A 19 20.44 25.30 -4.63
N SER A 20 20.26 25.20 -3.32
CA SER A 20 19.46 24.14 -2.69
C SER A 20 17.98 24.19 -3.08
N GLY A 21 17.49 25.31 -3.63
CA GLY A 21 16.10 25.47 -4.04
C GLY A 21 15.78 25.13 -5.51
N TRP A 22 16.82 24.93 -6.37
CA TRP A 22 16.56 24.66 -7.79
C TRP A 22 16.16 23.23 -8.10
N LEU A 23 16.49 22.29 -7.21
CA LEU A 23 16.10 20.86 -7.32
C LEU A 23 14.76 20.56 -6.66
N ASP A 24 14.14 21.51 -5.97
CA ASP A 24 12.82 21.37 -5.36
C ASP A 24 11.71 21.62 -6.41
N VAL A 25 11.77 20.89 -7.52
CA VAL A 25 10.71 20.91 -8.55
C VAL A 25 9.56 20.08 -7.99
N LYS A 26 8.58 20.75 -7.35
CA LYS A 26 7.27 20.13 -7.12
C LYS A 26 6.63 19.92 -8.49
N PRO A 27 6.27 18.67 -8.87
CA PRO A 27 5.52 18.45 -10.09
C PRO A 27 4.26 19.31 -10.04
N TYR A 28 4.00 20.09 -11.11
CA TYR A 28 2.94 21.08 -11.16
C TYR A 28 1.53 20.49 -11.05
N ASP A 29 1.42 19.17 -11.20
CA ASP A 29 0.19 18.36 -11.18
C ASP A 29 0.05 17.45 -9.95
N GLN A 30 0.98 17.50 -9.00
CA GLN A 30 0.88 16.70 -7.76
C GLN A 30 0.65 17.61 -6.55
N ILE A 31 -0.54 17.50 -5.99
CA ILE A 31 -0.86 18.09 -4.68
C ILE A 31 0.00 17.36 -3.63
N SER A 32 0.74 18.10 -2.80
CA SER A 32 1.50 17.49 -1.72
C SER A 32 0.54 16.83 -0.70
N GLU A 33 0.98 15.73 -0.06
CA GLU A 33 0.19 15.06 0.98
C GLU A 33 -0.23 16.05 2.09
N GLU A 34 0.65 16.97 2.47
CA GLU A 34 0.33 18.00 3.47
C GLU A 34 -0.77 18.96 3.01
N GLU A 35 -0.78 19.32 1.74
CA GLU A 35 -1.80 20.20 1.17
C GLU A 35 -3.13 19.47 1.01
N LEU A 36 -3.09 18.21 0.57
CA LEU A 36 -4.26 17.34 0.45
C LEU A 36 -4.98 17.21 1.80
N LEU A 37 -4.25 16.98 2.88
CA LEU A 37 -4.80 16.71 4.21
C LEU A 37 -5.11 17.97 5.04
N ARG A 38 -5.32 19.13 4.37
CA ARG A 38 -5.77 20.39 4.99
C ARG A 38 -7.28 20.61 4.89
N SER A 39 -8.00 19.75 4.21
CA SER A 39 -9.45 19.89 4.00
C SER A 39 -10.17 18.56 4.14
N GLU A 40 -11.47 18.59 4.47
CA GLU A 40 -12.35 17.42 4.44
C GLU A 40 -12.28 16.69 3.10
N GLU A 41 -12.38 17.43 1.98
CA GLU A 41 -12.31 16.88 0.63
C GLU A 41 -11.00 16.10 0.39
N GLY A 42 -9.89 16.57 0.92
CA GLY A 42 -8.61 15.90 0.80
C GLY A 42 -8.56 14.56 1.54
N PHE A 43 -9.14 14.49 2.73
CA PHE A 43 -9.28 13.23 3.47
C PHE A 43 -10.22 12.25 2.74
N GLN A 44 -11.32 12.73 2.18
CA GLN A 44 -12.24 11.91 1.38
C GLN A 44 -11.56 11.40 0.10
N LYS A 45 -10.76 12.21 -0.57
CA LYS A 45 -9.98 11.79 -1.75
C LYS A 45 -8.97 10.70 -1.41
N LEU A 46 -8.27 10.83 -0.28
CA LEU A 46 -7.33 9.80 0.18
C LEU A 46 -8.05 8.49 0.48
N LEU A 47 -9.18 8.54 1.18
CA LEU A 47 -10.01 7.38 1.48
C LEU A 47 -10.54 6.72 0.19
N ASN A 48 -11.06 7.50 -0.74
CA ASN A 48 -11.52 7.02 -2.05
C ASN A 48 -10.38 6.37 -2.84
N GLY A 49 -9.18 6.93 -2.78
CA GLY A 49 -7.98 6.31 -3.37
C GLY A 49 -7.70 4.92 -2.81
N ILE A 50 -7.86 4.72 -1.50
CA ILE A 50 -7.73 3.40 -0.87
C ILE A 50 -8.79 2.43 -1.42
N TYR A 51 -10.06 2.85 -1.54
CA TYR A 51 -11.13 2.03 -2.11
C TYR A 51 -10.88 1.64 -3.57
N ILE A 52 -10.38 2.57 -4.39
CA ILE A 52 -10.03 2.29 -5.79
C ILE A 52 -8.94 1.22 -5.85
N GLU A 53 -7.91 1.36 -5.04
CA GLU A 53 -6.77 0.44 -5.01
C GLU A 53 -7.12 -0.95 -4.42
N LEU A 54 -8.17 -1.07 -3.60
CA LEU A 54 -8.70 -2.36 -3.16
C LEU A 54 -9.21 -3.21 -4.34
N ASN A 55 -9.69 -2.58 -5.41
CA ASN A 55 -10.16 -3.26 -6.61
C ASN A 55 -9.03 -3.63 -7.58
N SER A 56 -7.77 -3.57 -7.15
CA SER A 56 -6.65 -4.03 -7.96
C SER A 56 -6.66 -5.56 -8.11
N ASP A 57 -5.97 -6.04 -9.15
CA ASP A 57 -5.87 -7.48 -9.48
C ASP A 57 -5.14 -8.27 -8.36
N GLU A 58 -4.25 -7.63 -7.64
CA GLU A 58 -3.54 -8.24 -6.51
C GLU A 58 -4.43 -8.45 -5.28
N LEU A 59 -5.52 -7.69 -5.17
CA LEU A 59 -6.46 -7.75 -4.06
C LEU A 59 -7.85 -8.26 -4.48
N TYR A 60 -8.89 -7.50 -4.18
CA TYR A 60 -10.28 -7.97 -4.34
C TYR A 60 -10.77 -7.92 -5.79
N GLY A 61 -10.08 -7.21 -6.71
CA GLY A 61 -10.36 -7.27 -8.15
C GLY A 61 -9.91 -8.57 -8.81
N GLY A 62 -9.02 -9.35 -8.18
CA GLY A 62 -8.48 -10.60 -8.70
C GLY A 62 -8.18 -11.62 -7.61
N THR A 63 -6.95 -11.64 -7.11
CA THR A 63 -6.39 -12.70 -6.24
C THR A 63 -7.25 -13.02 -5.02
N LEU A 64 -7.72 -12.02 -4.29
CA LEU A 64 -8.54 -12.20 -3.08
C LEU A 64 -10.04 -12.20 -3.34
N GLY A 65 -10.47 -11.75 -4.53
CA GLY A 65 -11.88 -11.70 -4.90
C GLY A 65 -12.35 -12.98 -5.57
N CYS A 66 -11.98 -13.18 -6.81
CA CYS A 66 -12.57 -14.22 -7.66
C CYS A 66 -11.54 -15.22 -8.23
N GLU A 67 -10.28 -15.17 -7.83
CA GLU A 67 -9.24 -16.07 -8.35
C GLU A 67 -8.79 -17.09 -7.28
N MET A 68 -7.78 -16.73 -6.49
CA MET A 68 -7.11 -17.66 -5.58
C MET A 68 -8.04 -18.21 -4.49
N VAL A 69 -8.77 -17.33 -3.82
CA VAL A 69 -9.63 -17.70 -2.69
C VAL A 69 -10.76 -18.62 -3.14
N GLU A 70 -11.37 -18.34 -4.28
CA GLU A 70 -12.46 -19.14 -4.84
C GLU A 70 -11.97 -20.51 -5.32
N ILE A 71 -10.77 -20.59 -5.89
CA ILE A 71 -10.17 -21.88 -6.30
C ILE A 71 -9.84 -22.73 -5.09
N LEU A 72 -9.24 -22.14 -4.05
CA LEU A 72 -8.94 -22.84 -2.78
C LEU A 72 -10.21 -23.27 -2.05
N GLY A 73 -11.26 -22.46 -2.16
CA GLY A 73 -12.59 -22.78 -1.63
C GLY A 73 -13.38 -23.83 -2.42
N GLY A 74 -12.86 -24.26 -3.59
CA GLY A 74 -13.51 -25.25 -4.44
C GLY A 74 -14.72 -24.71 -5.21
N ALA A 75 -14.84 -23.38 -5.38
CA ALA A 75 -15.94 -22.74 -6.10
C ALA A 75 -15.85 -22.97 -7.62
N TYR A 76 -14.67 -23.31 -8.15
CA TYR A 76 -14.45 -23.59 -9.57
C TYR A 76 -14.06 -25.05 -9.80
N GLU A 77 -14.66 -25.65 -10.85
CA GLU A 77 -14.18 -26.91 -11.41
C GLU A 77 -13.02 -26.63 -12.37
N ILE A 78 -11.80 -26.92 -11.95
CA ILE A 78 -10.59 -26.75 -12.74
C ILE A 78 -10.26 -28.07 -13.42
N GLY A 79 -10.22 -28.04 -14.76
CA GLY A 79 -9.82 -29.21 -15.55
C GLY A 79 -8.34 -29.56 -15.34
N ASP A 80 -8.02 -30.85 -15.46
CA ASP A 80 -6.68 -31.39 -15.20
C ASP A 80 -5.66 -31.13 -16.33
N ASN A 81 -6.02 -30.35 -17.36
CA ASN A 81 -5.12 -30.01 -18.47
C ASN A 81 -4.05 -29.00 -17.98
N VAL A 82 -2.90 -29.53 -17.58
CA VAL A 82 -1.77 -28.73 -17.08
C VAL A 82 -1.18 -27.75 -18.09
N THR A 83 -1.38 -28.00 -19.40
CA THR A 83 -0.89 -27.09 -20.45
C THR A 83 -1.68 -25.78 -20.46
N VAL A 84 -2.98 -25.84 -20.16
CA VAL A 84 -3.88 -24.68 -20.16
C VAL A 84 -4.04 -24.10 -18.75
N TRP A 85 -4.18 -24.99 -17.73
CA TRP A 85 -4.58 -24.63 -16.38
C TRP A 85 -3.49 -24.89 -15.33
N GLY A 86 -2.22 -25.08 -15.74
CA GLY A 86 -1.15 -25.58 -14.88
C GLY A 86 -1.00 -24.85 -13.54
N ASN A 87 -1.06 -23.52 -13.54
CA ASN A 87 -0.99 -22.74 -12.32
C ASN A 87 -2.19 -23.00 -11.40
N TYR A 88 -3.39 -23.08 -11.96
CA TYR A 88 -4.61 -23.32 -11.20
C TYR A 88 -4.72 -24.76 -10.68
N VAL A 89 -4.24 -25.73 -11.47
CA VAL A 89 -4.11 -27.13 -11.04
C VAL A 89 -3.14 -27.25 -9.86
N ALA A 90 -2.03 -26.51 -9.88
CA ALA A 90 -1.10 -26.45 -8.76
C ALA A 90 -1.78 -25.86 -7.51
N LEU A 91 -2.48 -24.76 -7.67
CA LEU A 91 -3.21 -24.12 -6.57
C LEU A 91 -4.29 -25.01 -5.95
N LYS A 92 -5.08 -25.71 -6.79
CA LYS A 92 -6.06 -26.71 -6.34
C LYS A 92 -5.44 -27.83 -5.48
N LYS A 93 -4.15 -28.11 -5.70
CA LYS A 93 -3.36 -29.08 -4.92
C LYS A 93 -2.61 -28.43 -3.75
N TYR A 94 -2.89 -27.15 -3.45
CA TYR A 94 -2.20 -26.35 -2.46
C TYR A 94 -0.68 -26.21 -2.71
N ASP A 95 -0.24 -26.30 -3.97
CA ASP A 95 1.13 -26.04 -4.36
C ASP A 95 1.33 -24.55 -4.69
N TYR A 96 1.83 -23.82 -3.71
CA TYR A 96 2.12 -22.38 -3.80
C TYR A 96 3.54 -22.10 -4.32
N ASN A 97 4.35 -23.14 -4.64
CA ASN A 97 5.76 -22.99 -4.97
C ASN A 97 6.02 -22.67 -6.45
N THR A 98 4.99 -22.65 -7.28
CA THR A 98 5.14 -22.20 -8.66
C THR A 98 5.60 -20.74 -8.70
N GLU A 99 6.39 -20.35 -9.70
CA GLU A 99 6.84 -18.98 -9.88
C GLU A 99 5.65 -18.00 -9.96
N TYR A 100 4.59 -18.40 -10.66
CA TYR A 100 3.35 -17.63 -10.81
C TYR A 100 2.73 -17.32 -9.43
N TRP A 101 2.46 -18.34 -8.59
CA TRP A 101 1.77 -18.12 -7.31
C TRP A 101 2.67 -17.42 -6.29
N ARG A 102 3.97 -17.69 -6.27
CA ARG A 102 4.89 -16.91 -5.42
C ARG A 102 4.89 -15.44 -5.79
N GLY A 103 4.89 -15.14 -7.10
CA GLY A 103 4.78 -13.75 -7.57
C GLY A 103 3.45 -13.10 -7.15
N ARG A 104 2.34 -13.78 -7.36
CA ARG A 104 0.99 -13.31 -6.98
C ARG A 104 0.88 -13.05 -5.48
N LEU A 105 1.29 -13.99 -4.65
CA LEU A 105 1.26 -13.87 -3.20
C LEU A 105 2.13 -12.72 -2.69
N SER A 106 3.33 -12.55 -3.26
CA SER A 106 4.21 -11.42 -2.95
C SER A 106 3.59 -10.08 -3.34
N ALA A 107 2.96 -10.00 -4.51
CA ALA A 107 2.27 -8.80 -4.97
C ALA A 107 1.07 -8.47 -4.07
N THR A 108 0.26 -9.46 -3.69
CA THR A 108 -0.86 -9.32 -2.75
C THR A 108 -0.38 -8.78 -1.39
N TRP A 109 0.66 -9.36 -0.83
CA TRP A 109 1.27 -8.91 0.42
C TRP A 109 1.70 -7.44 0.34
N ASN A 110 2.50 -7.10 -0.65
CA ASN A 110 3.02 -5.74 -0.82
C ASN A 110 1.88 -4.73 -1.02
N LYS A 111 0.88 -5.05 -1.83
CA LYS A 111 -0.26 -4.18 -2.09
C LYS A 111 -1.11 -3.96 -0.83
N ALA A 112 -1.43 -5.02 -0.09
CA ALA A 112 -2.18 -4.94 1.15
C ALA A 112 -1.47 -4.05 2.19
N TYR A 113 -0.17 -4.25 2.40
CA TYR A 113 0.59 -3.43 3.37
C TYR A 113 0.78 -1.98 2.90
N ALA A 114 0.84 -1.73 1.59
CA ALA A 114 0.82 -0.36 1.07
C ALA A 114 -0.51 0.35 1.41
N LEU A 115 -1.65 -0.34 1.28
CA LEU A 115 -2.95 0.23 1.67
C LEU A 115 -3.10 0.38 3.19
N ILE A 116 -2.60 -0.57 3.97
CA ILE A 116 -2.53 -0.45 5.44
C ILE A 116 -1.74 0.81 5.83
N LEU A 117 -0.61 1.07 5.16
CA LEU A 117 0.18 2.28 5.37
C LEU A 117 -0.64 3.54 5.05
N ASN A 118 -1.40 3.54 3.94
CA ASN A 118 -2.25 4.67 3.57
C ASN A 118 -3.38 4.88 4.60
N CYS A 119 -4.00 3.82 5.12
CA CYS A 119 -4.94 3.91 6.25
C CYS A 119 -4.28 4.50 7.49
N ASN A 120 -3.07 4.07 7.83
CA ASN A 120 -2.32 4.60 8.99
C ASN A 120 -1.99 6.10 8.81
N LYS A 121 -1.59 6.52 7.61
CA LYS A 121 -1.36 7.93 7.29
C LYS A 121 -2.63 8.76 7.46
N LEU A 122 -3.75 8.30 6.91
CA LEU A 122 -5.05 8.96 7.08
C LEU A 122 -5.41 9.10 8.55
N LEU A 123 -5.37 7.99 9.30
CA LEU A 123 -5.72 7.93 10.71
C LEU A 123 -4.83 8.84 11.57
N LYS A 124 -3.53 8.87 11.29
CA LYS A 124 -2.59 9.75 12.00
C LYS A 124 -2.86 11.23 11.72
N ASN A 125 -3.14 11.57 10.46
CA ASN A 125 -3.31 12.96 10.05
C ASN A 125 -4.69 13.53 10.35
N ILE A 126 -5.74 12.70 10.55
CA ILE A 126 -7.08 13.17 10.88
C ILE A 126 -7.23 13.55 12.36
N GLU A 127 -6.35 13.03 13.23
CA GLU A 127 -6.41 13.30 14.67
C GLU A 127 -6.35 14.81 14.98
N GLY A 128 -7.28 15.28 15.81
CA GLY A 128 -7.37 16.67 16.21
C GLY A 128 -7.94 17.62 15.14
N LYS A 129 -8.41 17.10 13.99
CA LYS A 129 -8.91 17.91 12.88
C LYS A 129 -10.44 17.89 12.73
N GLN A 130 -11.19 17.59 13.77
CA GLN A 130 -12.67 17.54 13.74
C GLN A 130 -13.30 18.81 13.16
N SER A 131 -12.70 19.96 13.45
CA SER A 131 -13.20 21.27 12.98
C SER A 131 -13.14 21.47 11.45
N LEU A 132 -12.39 20.63 10.74
CA LEU A 132 -12.34 20.67 9.27
C LEU A 132 -13.55 20.00 8.62
N PHE A 133 -14.31 19.18 9.38
CA PHE A 133 -15.35 18.32 8.85
C PHE A 133 -16.74 18.83 9.21
N ALA A 134 -17.69 18.70 8.27
CA ALA A 134 -19.07 19.01 8.50
C ALA A 134 -19.83 17.80 9.08
N GLY A 135 -20.78 18.07 9.99
CA GLY A 135 -21.66 17.03 10.55
C GLY A 135 -20.90 15.84 11.14
N HIS A 136 -21.16 14.64 10.61
CA HIS A 136 -20.55 13.39 11.05
C HIS A 136 -19.40 12.91 10.16
N ALA A 137 -18.97 13.72 9.17
CA ALA A 137 -17.99 13.29 8.16
C ALA A 137 -16.65 12.87 8.77
N TYR A 138 -16.21 13.51 9.87
CA TYR A 138 -15.02 13.10 10.61
C TYR A 138 -15.10 11.64 11.09
N ASP A 139 -16.21 11.30 11.77
CA ASP A 139 -16.39 9.96 12.35
C ASP A 139 -16.54 8.91 11.27
N ILE A 140 -17.19 9.25 10.14
CA ILE A 140 -17.35 8.36 8.98
C ILE A 140 -15.98 8.07 8.37
N VAL A 141 -15.23 9.08 7.98
CA VAL A 141 -13.91 8.91 7.33
C VAL A 141 -12.94 8.13 8.24
N ARG A 142 -12.92 8.47 9.53
CA ARG A 142 -12.10 7.78 10.51
C ARG A 142 -12.54 6.33 10.72
N GLY A 143 -13.84 6.09 10.82
CA GLY A 143 -14.42 4.76 11.00
C GLY A 143 -14.15 3.85 9.80
N GLU A 144 -14.33 4.34 8.58
CA GLU A 144 -14.02 3.60 7.36
C GLU A 144 -12.55 3.25 7.25
N ALA A 145 -11.64 4.18 7.52
CA ALA A 145 -10.20 3.90 7.50
C ALA A 145 -9.79 2.84 8.55
N LEU A 146 -10.41 2.84 9.73
CA LEU A 146 -10.21 1.80 10.74
C LEU A 146 -10.72 0.44 10.28
N ALA A 147 -11.91 0.40 9.67
CA ALA A 147 -12.51 -0.82 9.15
C ALA A 147 -11.67 -1.43 8.01
N LEU A 148 -11.25 -0.61 7.05
CA LEU A 148 -10.39 -1.04 5.94
C LEU A 148 -9.05 -1.59 6.44
N ARG A 149 -8.42 -0.91 7.38
CA ARG A 149 -7.18 -1.37 8.00
C ARG A 149 -7.35 -2.72 8.69
N ALA A 150 -8.43 -2.87 9.45
CA ALA A 150 -8.74 -4.12 10.16
C ALA A 150 -9.01 -5.27 9.17
N MET A 151 -9.79 -5.02 8.11
CA MET A 151 -10.09 -5.99 7.06
C MET A 151 -8.81 -6.48 6.37
N LEU A 152 -7.94 -5.57 5.94
CA LEU A 152 -6.68 -5.92 5.29
C LEU A 152 -5.76 -6.74 6.21
N HIS A 153 -5.61 -6.34 7.48
CA HIS A 153 -4.83 -7.12 8.44
C HIS A 153 -5.42 -8.52 8.68
N PHE A 154 -6.75 -8.62 8.75
CA PHE A 154 -7.42 -9.90 8.94
C PHE A 154 -7.19 -10.83 7.75
N ASP A 155 -7.25 -10.32 6.52
CA ASP A 155 -6.96 -11.14 5.35
C ASP A 155 -5.49 -11.54 5.26
N MET A 156 -4.56 -10.66 5.60
CA MET A 156 -3.14 -11.03 5.69
C MET A 156 -2.90 -12.10 6.76
N LEU A 157 -3.57 -12.01 7.90
CA LEU A 157 -3.49 -13.03 8.94
C LEU A 157 -4.05 -14.37 8.46
N ARG A 158 -5.21 -14.38 7.77
CA ARG A 158 -5.84 -15.61 7.25
C ARG A 158 -4.99 -16.30 6.19
N LEU A 159 -4.33 -15.53 5.33
CA LEU A 159 -3.55 -16.07 4.20
C LEU A 159 -2.13 -16.48 4.60
N PHE A 160 -1.49 -15.74 5.46
CA PHE A 160 -0.07 -15.87 5.75
C PHE A 160 0.23 -16.24 7.21
N GLY A 161 -0.77 -16.15 8.09
CA GLY A 161 -0.60 -16.49 9.50
C GLY A 161 -0.60 -18.01 9.74
N PRO A 162 -0.06 -18.46 10.88
CA PRO A 162 -0.11 -19.86 11.27
C PRO A 162 -1.54 -20.32 11.55
N VAL A 163 -1.82 -21.57 11.28
CA VAL A 163 -3.12 -22.18 11.63
C VAL A 163 -3.27 -22.22 13.16
N TYR A 164 -4.29 -21.61 13.70
CA TYR A 164 -4.53 -21.48 15.15
C TYR A 164 -4.44 -22.82 15.89
N ALA A 165 -5.02 -23.89 15.31
CA ALA A 165 -5.00 -25.24 15.91
C ALA A 165 -3.59 -25.83 16.08
N GLN A 166 -2.60 -25.34 15.31
CA GLN A 166 -1.21 -25.78 15.37
C GLN A 166 -0.34 -24.92 16.30
N ASN A 167 -0.81 -23.73 16.62
CA ASN A 167 -0.07 -22.79 17.48
C ASN A 167 -1.05 -21.95 18.32
N PRO A 168 -1.75 -22.54 19.29
CA PRO A 168 -2.78 -21.86 20.08
C PRO A 168 -2.22 -20.70 20.94
N ASP A 169 -0.92 -20.71 21.24
CA ASP A 169 -0.26 -19.74 22.12
C ASP A 169 0.60 -18.71 21.34
N GLY A 170 0.68 -18.83 20.04
CA GLY A 170 1.72 -18.15 19.27
C GLY A 170 1.24 -17.29 18.13
N ILE A 171 0.66 -16.14 18.44
CA ILE A 171 0.82 -14.95 17.61
C ILE A 171 1.98 -14.17 18.22
N SER A 172 3.19 -14.60 17.91
CA SER A 172 4.40 -13.84 18.23
C SER A 172 4.95 -13.20 16.96
#